data_7a7754d08a042922dee670a1744b5472
#
_entry.id   7a7754d08a042922dee670a1744b5472
#
_cell.length_a   1.000
_cell.length_b   1.000
_cell.length_c   1.000
_cell.angle_alpha   90.00
_cell.angle_beta   90.00
_cell.angle_gamma   90.00
#
_symmetry.space_group_name_H-M   'P 1'
#
loop_
_entity.id
_entity.type
_entity.pdbx_description
1 polymer ?
#
loop_
_entity_poly.entity_id
_entity_poly.type
_entity_poly.pdbx_seq_one_letter_code
_entity_poly.pdbx_strand_id
1 'polypeptide(L)'
;NKMSKRLGNAVDPFGQLDKFGADALRWYMLTNAQPWDNLRYDEAGVDEIRRKFFGTLYNTYSFFALYANVDKFDINAPAVPYERRPEIDRWIISLLNTLIKDVKAAYEDYDVTSAGRMIQDFVCDHVSNWYVRLNRKRFWGSADNEDKLAAYQTLYEVLKDIAILAAPIA
;
A
#
# COMPACT_ATOMS: atom_id res chain seq x y z
N ASN A 1 -2.25 6.40 -31.85
CA ASN A 1 -1.26 7.29 -32.46
C ASN A 1 -0.20 7.68 -31.45
N LYS A 2 1.07 7.74 -31.86
CA LYS A 2 2.17 8.20 -31.03
C LYS A 2 1.90 9.65 -30.57
N MET A 3 2.18 9.94 -29.28
CA MET A 3 2.10 11.32 -28.75
C MET A 3 3.03 12.25 -29.54
N SER A 4 2.53 13.40 -29.93
CA SER A 4 3.29 14.41 -30.65
C SER A 4 2.72 15.80 -30.40
N LYS A 5 3.58 16.77 -30.12
CA LYS A 5 3.18 18.18 -29.99
C LYS A 5 2.48 18.69 -31.26
N ARG A 6 2.91 18.20 -32.44
CA ARG A 6 2.33 18.57 -33.73
C ARG A 6 0.87 18.10 -33.87
N LEU A 7 0.51 16.98 -33.24
CA LEU A 7 -0.85 16.41 -33.28
C LEU A 7 -1.74 16.93 -32.16
N GLY A 8 -1.22 17.76 -31.25
CA GLY A 8 -1.98 18.28 -30.10
C GLY A 8 -2.38 17.22 -29.07
N ASN A 9 -1.81 16.01 -29.16
CA ASN A 9 -2.11 14.89 -28.26
C ASN A 9 -0.99 14.62 -27.25
N ALA A 10 -0.04 15.54 -27.09
CA ALA A 10 1.01 15.45 -26.09
C ALA A 10 0.47 15.98 -24.77
N VAL A 11 0.71 15.22 -23.70
CA VAL A 11 0.35 15.60 -22.34
C VAL A 11 1.52 16.35 -21.72
N ASP A 12 1.26 17.47 -21.03
CA ASP A 12 2.27 18.20 -20.27
C ASP A 12 2.59 17.45 -18.95
N PRO A 13 3.82 16.92 -18.77
CA PRO A 13 4.16 16.16 -17.56
C PRO A 13 4.07 17.00 -16.29
N PHE A 14 4.45 18.29 -16.32
CA PHE A 14 4.41 19.15 -15.14
C PHE A 14 2.98 19.42 -14.67
N GLY A 15 2.07 19.69 -15.62
CA GLY A 15 0.64 19.83 -15.30
C GLY A 15 0.05 18.54 -14.69
N GLN A 16 0.53 17.36 -15.11
CA GLN A 16 0.10 16.09 -14.51
C GLN A 16 0.68 15.89 -13.09
N LEU A 17 1.93 16.27 -12.86
CA LEU A 17 2.55 16.23 -11.54
C LEU A 17 1.83 17.14 -10.55
N ASP A 18 1.48 18.37 -10.98
CA ASP A 18 0.73 19.31 -10.13
C ASP A 18 -0.68 18.81 -9.80
N LYS A 19 -1.32 18.13 -10.77
CA LYS A 19 -2.70 17.65 -10.62
C LYS A 19 -2.81 16.37 -9.77
N PHE A 20 -1.92 15.40 -9.97
CA PHE A 20 -2.05 14.05 -9.41
C PHE A 20 -0.98 13.68 -8.39
N GLY A 21 0.10 14.44 -8.32
CA GLY A 21 1.29 14.10 -7.55
C GLY A 21 2.23 13.14 -8.27
N ALA A 22 3.49 13.13 -7.86
CA ALA A 22 4.52 12.31 -8.48
C ALA A 22 4.28 10.81 -8.26
N ASP A 23 3.88 10.42 -7.07
CA ASP A 23 3.72 9.01 -6.69
C ASP A 23 2.63 8.32 -7.52
N ALA A 24 1.46 8.96 -7.68
CA ALA A 24 0.37 8.40 -8.47
C ALA A 24 0.75 8.27 -9.95
N LEU A 25 1.44 9.27 -10.49
CA LEU A 25 1.90 9.26 -11.89
C LEU A 25 2.94 8.17 -12.11
N ARG A 26 3.96 8.07 -11.25
CA ARG A 26 5.00 7.04 -11.32
C ARG A 26 4.39 5.63 -11.20
N TRP A 27 3.52 5.44 -10.21
CA TRP A 27 2.83 4.16 -10.01
C TRP A 27 2.04 3.74 -11.25
N TYR A 28 1.23 4.66 -11.80
CA TYR A 28 0.47 4.40 -13.01
C TYR A 28 1.37 4.02 -14.19
N MET A 29 2.44 4.78 -14.42
CA MET A 29 3.35 4.54 -15.55
C MET A 29 4.05 3.17 -15.47
N LEU A 30 4.35 2.70 -14.26
CA LEU A 30 5.08 1.44 -14.07
C LEU A 30 4.18 0.22 -13.91
N THR A 31 2.90 0.40 -13.48
CA THR A 31 2.00 -0.71 -13.22
C THR A 31 0.91 -0.92 -14.27
N ASN A 32 0.63 0.09 -15.11
CA ASN A 32 -0.45 0.01 -16.10
C ASN A 32 -0.10 -0.88 -17.29
N ALA A 33 1.16 -0.87 -17.73
CA ALA A 33 1.65 -1.72 -18.81
C ALA A 33 3.08 -2.18 -18.52
N GLN A 34 3.47 -3.32 -19.09
CA GLN A 34 4.86 -3.78 -19.03
C GLN A 34 5.79 -2.78 -19.74
N PRO A 35 7.07 -2.64 -19.33
CA PRO A 35 7.99 -1.65 -19.90
C PRO A 35 8.23 -1.79 -21.40
N TRP A 36 8.07 -2.99 -21.95
CA TRP A 36 8.22 -3.26 -23.40
C TRP A 36 6.94 -3.06 -24.21
N ASP A 37 5.79 -2.81 -23.53
CA ASP A 37 4.52 -2.57 -24.18
C ASP A 37 4.26 -1.07 -24.38
N ASN A 38 3.42 -0.75 -25.36
CA ASN A 38 3.00 0.63 -25.57
C ASN A 38 2.02 1.07 -24.48
N LEU A 39 2.44 1.98 -23.63
CA LEU A 39 1.55 2.61 -22.65
C LEU A 39 0.64 3.61 -23.35
N ARG A 40 -0.67 3.42 -23.22
CA ARG A 40 -1.66 4.45 -23.53
C ARG A 40 -1.90 5.28 -22.28
N TYR A 41 -1.40 6.51 -22.30
CA TYR A 41 -1.62 7.43 -21.18
C TYR A 41 -3.11 7.81 -21.08
N ASP A 42 -3.67 7.69 -19.87
CA ASP A 42 -5.05 8.06 -19.55
C ASP A 42 -5.08 8.73 -18.16
N GLU A 43 -5.55 9.99 -18.13
CA GLU A 43 -5.68 10.74 -16.88
C GLU A 43 -6.65 10.08 -15.89
N ALA A 44 -7.71 9.46 -16.39
CA ALA A 44 -8.67 8.76 -15.54
C ALA A 44 -8.01 7.57 -14.82
N GLY A 45 -7.10 6.86 -15.49
CA GLY A 45 -6.31 5.79 -14.89
C GLY A 45 -5.37 6.28 -13.80
N VAL A 46 -4.71 7.42 -14.00
CA VAL A 46 -3.86 8.05 -12.96
C VAL A 46 -4.70 8.46 -11.75
N ASP A 47 -5.86 9.09 -11.98
CA ASP A 47 -6.76 9.48 -10.89
C ASP A 47 -7.33 8.27 -10.14
N GLU A 48 -7.58 7.18 -10.85
CA GLU A 48 -8.00 5.91 -10.23
C GLU A 48 -6.95 5.37 -9.26
N ILE A 49 -5.68 5.32 -9.67
CA ILE A 49 -4.54 4.94 -8.80
C ILE A 49 -4.47 5.86 -7.58
N ARG A 50 -4.54 7.18 -7.79
CA ARG A 50 -4.51 8.16 -6.70
C ARG A 50 -5.60 7.91 -5.67
N ARG A 51 -6.84 7.67 -6.13
CA ARG A 51 -7.99 7.50 -5.24
C ARG A 51 -8.10 6.11 -4.64
N LYS A 52 -7.97 5.07 -5.48
CA LYS A 52 -8.23 3.69 -5.04
C LYS A 52 -7.03 3.08 -4.31
N PHE A 53 -5.81 3.29 -4.79
CA PHE A 53 -4.63 2.73 -4.15
C PHE A 53 -4.06 3.65 -3.08
N PHE A 54 -3.54 4.82 -3.46
CA PHE A 54 -2.94 5.75 -2.48
C PHE A 54 -3.96 6.27 -1.47
N GLY A 55 -5.18 6.56 -1.90
CA GLY A 55 -6.27 6.95 -0.99
C GLY A 55 -6.59 5.86 0.03
N THR A 56 -6.62 4.59 -0.37
CA THR A 56 -6.84 3.45 0.53
C THR A 56 -5.67 3.29 1.51
N LEU A 57 -4.44 3.36 1.02
CA LEU A 57 -3.24 3.28 1.86
C LEU A 57 -3.20 4.42 2.87
N TYR A 58 -3.44 5.66 2.43
CA TYR A 58 -3.50 6.83 3.29
C TYR A 58 -4.60 6.71 4.36
N ASN A 59 -5.79 6.26 3.99
CA ASN A 59 -6.89 6.07 4.93
C ASN A 59 -6.58 4.98 5.97
N THR A 60 -5.90 3.91 5.55
CA THR A 60 -5.43 2.85 6.44
C THR A 60 -4.39 3.37 7.43
N TYR A 61 -3.42 4.13 6.93
CA TYR A 61 -2.42 4.80 7.79
C TYR A 61 -3.08 5.80 8.73
N SER A 62 -3.99 6.63 8.26
CA SER A 62 -4.70 7.63 9.08
C SER A 62 -5.51 6.98 10.19
N PHE A 63 -6.18 5.86 9.89
CA PHE A 63 -6.86 5.05 10.89
C PHE A 63 -5.87 4.55 11.96
N PHE A 64 -4.77 3.95 11.55
CA PHE A 64 -3.72 3.49 12.47
C PHE A 64 -3.20 4.64 13.34
N ALA A 65 -2.76 5.73 12.70
CA ALA A 65 -2.15 6.87 13.38
C ALA A 65 -3.11 7.53 14.38
N LEU A 66 -4.39 7.66 14.03
CA LEU A 66 -5.40 8.23 14.92
C LEU A 66 -5.46 7.47 16.24
N TYR A 67 -5.67 6.16 16.18
CA TYR A 67 -5.84 5.36 17.38
C TYR A 67 -4.51 5.11 18.11
N ALA A 68 -3.41 4.91 17.38
CA ALA A 68 -2.08 4.80 17.98
C ALA A 68 -1.70 6.03 18.81
N ASN A 69 -2.05 7.23 18.34
CA ASN A 69 -1.82 8.47 19.09
C ASN A 69 -2.74 8.60 20.31
N VAL A 70 -4.02 8.26 20.18
CA VAL A 70 -4.98 8.31 21.29
C VAL A 70 -4.58 7.34 22.40
N ASP A 71 -4.21 6.12 22.04
CA ASP A 71 -3.83 5.07 22.99
C ASP A 71 -2.34 5.16 23.41
N LYS A 72 -1.59 6.12 22.86
CA LYS A 72 -0.14 6.30 23.12
C LYS A 72 0.65 5.03 22.84
N PHE A 73 0.36 4.38 21.72
CA PHE A 73 1.05 3.16 21.30
C PHE A 73 2.57 3.37 21.29
N ASP A 74 3.28 2.55 22.05
CA ASP A 74 4.74 2.53 22.05
C ASP A 74 5.26 1.48 21.09
N ILE A 75 5.94 1.94 20.03
CA ILE A 75 6.59 1.09 19.04
C ILE A 75 7.71 0.20 19.63
N ASN A 76 8.29 0.63 20.76
CA ASN A 76 9.36 -0.10 21.46
C ASN A 76 8.82 -1.06 22.51
N ALA A 77 7.51 -1.14 22.70
CA ALA A 77 6.90 -2.10 23.61
C ALA A 77 7.31 -3.54 23.25
N PRO A 78 7.51 -4.43 24.24
CA PRO A 78 7.84 -5.82 23.97
C PRO A 78 6.87 -6.44 22.97
N ALA A 79 7.41 -7.12 21.95
CA ALA A 79 6.60 -7.73 20.91
C ALA A 79 5.73 -8.87 21.49
N VAL A 80 4.44 -8.84 21.17
CA VAL A 80 3.58 -10.01 21.42
C VAL A 80 4.06 -11.15 20.53
N PRO A 81 4.43 -12.31 21.12
CA PRO A 81 4.90 -13.47 20.36
C PRO A 81 3.91 -13.87 19.27
N TYR A 82 4.42 -14.28 18.11
CA TYR A 82 3.59 -14.66 16.95
C TYR A 82 2.54 -15.71 17.31
N GLU A 83 2.91 -16.71 18.11
CA GLU A 83 2.03 -17.81 18.53
C GLU A 83 0.86 -17.35 19.40
N ARG A 84 1.02 -16.24 20.11
CA ARG A 84 -0.01 -15.64 20.97
C ARG A 84 -0.90 -14.64 20.27
N ARG A 85 -0.53 -14.22 19.06
CA ARG A 85 -1.36 -13.32 18.25
C ARG A 85 -2.59 -14.07 17.73
N PRO A 86 -3.75 -13.40 17.63
CA PRO A 86 -4.94 -13.98 17.01
C PRO A 86 -4.66 -14.50 15.60
N GLU A 87 -5.46 -15.45 15.15
CA GLU A 87 -5.32 -16.06 13.84
C GLU A 87 -5.29 -15.04 12.69
N ILE A 88 -6.12 -14.00 12.78
CA ILE A 88 -6.19 -12.95 11.76
C ILE A 88 -4.89 -12.12 11.66
N ASP A 89 -4.19 -11.92 12.79
CA ASP A 89 -2.89 -11.25 12.79
C ASP A 89 -1.83 -12.15 12.15
N ARG A 90 -1.83 -13.42 12.51
CA ARG A 90 -0.93 -14.43 11.92
C ARG A 90 -1.17 -14.62 10.43
N TRP A 91 -2.44 -14.58 10.01
CA TRP A 91 -2.81 -14.65 8.61
C TRP A 91 -2.26 -13.49 7.80
N ILE A 92 -2.45 -12.23 8.24
CA ILE A 92 -1.96 -11.07 7.47
C ILE A 92 -0.43 -11.02 7.43
N ILE A 93 0.25 -11.42 8.52
CA ILE A 93 1.72 -11.52 8.56
C ILE A 93 2.22 -12.60 7.59
N SER A 94 1.54 -13.74 7.53
CA SER A 94 1.87 -14.81 6.57
C SER A 94 1.75 -14.32 5.12
N LEU A 95 0.68 -13.61 4.79
CA LEU A 95 0.50 -13.01 3.47
C LEU A 95 1.55 -11.92 3.18
N LEU A 96 1.90 -11.10 4.18
CA LEU A 96 2.96 -10.11 4.06
C LEU A 96 4.30 -10.76 3.73
N ASN A 97 4.67 -11.83 4.40
CA ASN A 97 5.91 -12.55 4.13
C ASN A 97 5.94 -13.15 2.73
N THR A 98 4.81 -13.66 2.24
CA THR A 98 4.66 -14.11 0.86
C THR A 98 4.85 -12.95 -0.11
N LEU A 99 4.18 -11.81 0.14
CA LEU A 99 4.33 -10.60 -0.66
C LEU A 99 5.79 -10.14 -0.72
N ILE A 100 6.48 -10.06 0.43
CA ILE A 100 7.89 -9.66 0.49
C ILE A 100 8.75 -10.56 -0.40
N LYS A 101 8.56 -11.87 -0.32
CA LYS A 101 9.29 -12.84 -1.16
C LYS A 101 9.03 -12.59 -2.64
N ASP A 102 7.76 -12.49 -3.02
CA ASP A 102 7.36 -12.41 -4.44
C ASP A 102 7.72 -11.06 -5.05
N VAL A 103 7.55 -9.96 -4.32
CA VAL A 103 7.96 -8.61 -4.75
C VAL A 103 9.48 -8.52 -4.92
N LYS A 104 10.27 -9.08 -3.98
CA LYS A 104 11.73 -9.13 -4.12
C LYS A 104 12.14 -9.89 -5.38
N ALA A 105 11.55 -11.06 -5.62
CA ALA A 105 11.83 -11.84 -6.83
C ALA A 105 11.46 -11.06 -8.10
N ALA A 106 10.33 -10.36 -8.13
CA ALA A 106 9.93 -9.53 -9.25
C ALA A 106 10.90 -8.36 -9.49
N TYR A 107 11.38 -7.68 -8.43
CA TYR A 107 12.39 -6.62 -8.57
C TYR A 107 13.72 -7.15 -9.06
N GLU A 108 14.17 -8.32 -8.61
CA GLU A 108 15.40 -8.97 -9.10
C GLU A 108 15.31 -9.33 -10.58
N ASP A 109 14.12 -9.67 -11.07
CA ASP A 109 13.83 -9.96 -12.48
C ASP A 109 13.46 -8.70 -13.30
N TYR A 110 13.56 -7.51 -12.72
CA TYR A 110 13.15 -6.23 -13.33
C TYR A 110 11.65 -6.15 -13.70
N ASP A 111 10.81 -7.02 -13.17
CA ASP A 111 9.35 -6.99 -13.36
C ASP A 111 8.67 -6.06 -12.36
N VAL A 112 8.91 -4.75 -12.53
CA VAL A 112 8.35 -3.69 -11.68
C VAL A 112 6.82 -3.66 -11.76
N THR A 113 6.26 -4.00 -12.90
CA THR A 113 4.81 -4.01 -13.13
C THR A 113 4.12 -5.03 -12.22
N SER A 114 4.62 -6.26 -12.19
CA SER A 114 4.06 -7.29 -11.29
C SER A 114 4.30 -6.95 -9.83
N ALA A 115 5.47 -6.43 -9.46
CA ALA A 115 5.76 -5.97 -8.10
C ALA A 115 4.74 -4.94 -7.62
N GLY A 116 4.50 -3.88 -8.40
CA GLY A 116 3.55 -2.83 -8.04
C GLY A 116 2.11 -3.34 -7.94
N ARG A 117 1.69 -4.22 -8.85
CA ARG A 117 0.34 -4.81 -8.81
C ARG A 117 0.13 -5.68 -7.56
N MET A 118 1.09 -6.52 -7.21
CA MET A 118 1.03 -7.33 -5.99
C MET A 118 0.90 -6.48 -4.74
N ILE A 119 1.66 -5.37 -4.63
CA ILE A 119 1.56 -4.44 -3.51
C ILE A 119 0.18 -3.78 -3.46
N GLN A 120 -0.33 -3.32 -4.60
CA GLN A 120 -1.64 -2.68 -4.71
C GLN A 120 -2.78 -3.61 -4.26
N ASP A 121 -2.79 -4.85 -4.76
CA ASP A 121 -3.80 -5.86 -4.42
C ASP A 121 -3.73 -6.20 -2.93
N PHE A 122 -2.53 -6.38 -2.38
CA PHE A 122 -2.34 -6.64 -0.96
C PHE A 122 -2.91 -5.51 -0.08
N VAL A 123 -2.61 -4.25 -0.42
CA VAL A 123 -3.11 -3.08 0.34
C VAL A 123 -4.63 -2.98 0.27
N CYS A 124 -5.19 -3.06 -0.93
CA CYS A 124 -6.62 -2.84 -1.13
C CYS A 124 -7.46 -4.00 -0.60
N ASP A 125 -7.12 -5.23 -0.95
CA ASP A 125 -7.95 -6.38 -0.67
C ASP A 125 -7.67 -6.98 0.71
N HIS A 126 -6.40 -7.22 1.04
CA HIS A 126 -6.06 -7.93 2.28
C HIS A 126 -5.95 -7.00 3.48
N VAL A 127 -5.24 -5.87 3.36
CA VAL A 127 -5.04 -4.96 4.49
C VAL A 127 -6.28 -4.15 4.79
N SER A 128 -6.78 -3.39 3.83
CA SER A 128 -7.91 -2.48 4.04
C SER A 128 -9.23 -3.22 4.15
N ASN A 129 -9.59 -4.02 3.12
CA ASN A 129 -10.92 -4.64 3.03
C ASN A 129 -11.11 -5.82 3.97
N TRP A 130 -10.04 -6.49 4.39
CA TRP A 130 -10.12 -7.61 5.33
C TRP A 130 -9.55 -7.24 6.69
N TYR A 131 -8.26 -7.10 6.82
CA TYR A 131 -7.62 -6.97 8.12
C TYR A 131 -8.17 -5.79 8.92
N VAL A 132 -8.08 -4.57 8.40
CA VAL A 132 -8.56 -3.37 9.09
C VAL A 132 -10.06 -3.41 9.32
N ARG A 133 -10.83 -3.75 8.29
CA ARG A 133 -12.30 -3.79 8.38
C ARG A 133 -12.80 -4.73 9.47
N LEU A 134 -12.23 -5.93 9.59
CA LEU A 134 -12.65 -6.94 10.56
C LEU A 134 -12.14 -6.64 11.99
N ASN A 135 -11.02 -5.92 12.09
CA ASN A 135 -10.36 -5.66 13.37
C ASN A 135 -10.66 -4.28 13.98
N ARG A 136 -11.50 -3.45 13.37
CA ARG A 136 -11.78 -2.09 13.85
C ARG A 136 -12.12 -2.03 15.33
N LYS A 137 -12.91 -2.98 15.83
CA LYS A 137 -13.31 -3.04 17.24
C LYS A 137 -12.14 -3.22 18.20
N ARG A 138 -11.06 -3.87 17.78
CA ARG A 138 -9.85 -4.05 18.61
C ARG A 138 -9.13 -2.72 18.84
N PHE A 139 -9.20 -1.78 17.90
CA PHE A 139 -8.62 -0.45 18.01
C PHE A 139 -9.51 0.52 18.79
N TRP A 140 -10.87 0.41 18.67
CA TRP A 140 -11.80 1.30 19.35
C TRP A 140 -12.04 0.96 20.81
N GLY A 141 -11.80 -0.29 21.20
CA GLY A 141 -12.06 -0.75 22.56
C GLY A 141 -11.25 0.01 23.58
N SER A 142 -11.83 0.24 24.76
CA SER A 142 -11.16 0.87 25.91
C SER A 142 -10.24 -0.09 26.68
N ALA A 143 -10.29 -1.39 26.37
CA ALA A 143 -9.45 -2.38 27.02
C ALA A 143 -8.00 -2.27 26.52
N ASP A 144 -7.11 -1.86 27.42
CA ASP A 144 -5.67 -1.94 27.21
C ASP A 144 -5.24 -3.36 27.56
N ASN A 145 -5.12 -4.22 26.55
CA ASN A 145 -4.77 -5.63 26.70
C ASN A 145 -3.81 -6.09 25.60
N GLU A 146 -3.28 -7.30 25.77
CA GLU A 146 -2.34 -7.92 24.85
C GLU A 146 -2.92 -8.06 23.42
N ASP A 147 -4.23 -8.31 23.28
CA ASP A 147 -4.89 -8.41 21.98
C ASP A 147 -4.87 -7.09 21.21
N LYS A 148 -5.13 -5.98 21.91
CA LYS A 148 -5.03 -4.64 21.32
C LYS A 148 -3.61 -4.29 20.94
N LEU A 149 -2.63 -4.60 21.81
CA LEU A 149 -1.22 -4.41 21.52
C LEU A 149 -0.79 -5.22 20.28
N ALA A 150 -1.21 -6.48 20.18
CA ALA A 150 -0.96 -7.32 19.02
C ALA A 150 -1.52 -6.71 17.73
N ALA A 151 -2.72 -6.13 17.78
CA ALA A 151 -3.33 -5.46 16.62
C ALA A 151 -2.50 -4.26 16.16
N TYR A 152 -2.04 -3.39 17.09
CA TYR A 152 -1.18 -2.26 16.76
C TYR A 152 0.16 -2.70 16.18
N GLN A 153 0.83 -3.65 16.82
CA GLN A 153 2.13 -4.14 16.35
C GLN A 153 2.02 -4.79 14.98
N THR A 154 0.96 -5.56 14.73
CA THR A 154 0.73 -6.19 13.43
C THR A 154 0.47 -5.16 12.35
N LEU A 155 -0.43 -4.20 12.58
CA LEU A 155 -0.73 -3.19 11.55
C LEU A 155 0.46 -2.25 11.30
N TYR A 156 1.23 -1.92 12.33
CA TYR A 156 2.47 -1.15 12.19
C TYR A 156 3.48 -1.89 11.30
N GLU A 157 3.73 -3.17 11.57
CA GLU A 157 4.64 -4.01 10.80
C GLU A 157 4.22 -4.07 9.32
N VAL A 158 2.94 -4.31 9.07
CA VAL A 158 2.36 -4.36 7.72
C VAL A 158 2.55 -3.03 6.98
N LEU A 159 2.19 -1.90 7.59
CA LEU A 159 2.31 -0.58 6.96
C LEU A 159 3.77 -0.20 6.69
N LYS A 160 4.66 -0.47 7.63
CA LYS A 160 6.10 -0.23 7.48
C LYS A 160 6.67 -1.01 6.29
N ASP A 161 6.38 -2.29 6.21
CA ASP A 161 6.93 -3.14 5.15
C ASP A 161 6.32 -2.83 3.77
N ILE A 162 5.03 -2.44 3.71
CA ILE A 162 4.43 -1.90 2.48
C ILE A 162 5.19 -0.66 2.01
N ALA A 163 5.50 0.28 2.91
CA ALA A 163 6.24 1.49 2.55
C ALA A 163 7.64 1.16 2.00
N ILE A 164 8.34 0.20 2.61
CA ILE A 164 9.65 -0.27 2.14
C ILE A 164 9.55 -0.91 0.75
N LEU A 165 8.54 -1.78 0.54
CA LEU A 165 8.35 -2.46 -0.75
C LEU A 165 7.93 -1.49 -1.87
N ALA A 166 7.16 -0.46 -1.54
CA ALA A 166 6.69 0.54 -2.52
C ALA A 166 7.77 1.58 -2.88
N ALA A 167 8.74 1.83 -1.99
CA ALA A 167 9.74 2.90 -2.15
C ALA A 167 10.53 2.90 -3.48
N PRO A 168 10.80 1.77 -4.16
CA PRO A 168 11.42 1.81 -5.48
C PRO A 168 10.53 2.42 -6.57
N ILE A 169 9.21 2.41 -6.40
CA ILE A 169 8.24 2.89 -7.38
C ILE A 169 7.75 4.30 -7.01
N ALA A 170 7.44 4.56 -5.75
CA ALA A 170 6.77 5.78 -5.28
C ALA A 170 7.54 6.51 -4.18
#